data_04e33cc1a80d7666978033edce9802fb
#
_entry.id   04e33cc1a80d7666978033edce9802fb
#
_cell.length_a   1.000
_cell.length_b   1.000
_cell.length_c   1.000
_cell.angle_alpha   90.00
_cell.angle_beta   90.00
_cell.angle_gamma   90.00
#
_symmetry.space_group_name_H-M   'P 1'
#
loop_
_entity.id
_entity.type
_entity.pdbx_description
1 polymer ?
#
loop_
_entity_poly.entity_id
_entity_poly.type
_entity_poly.pdbx_seq_one_letter_code
_entity_poly.pdbx_strand_id
1 'polypeptide(L)'
;FFKQKTAYEISACLVGSALNLGKADKASYQMDPANGQEALHEVAADLAEGADMVMVKPGMPYLDILWRVKDEFKVPTFVYQVSGEYAMHMAAIQNGWLGEGVILESLTAFKRAGADGILTYFAVRAAQLLREQK
;
A
#
# COMPACT_ATOMS: atom_id res chain seq x y z
N PHE A 1 -26.88 -1.83 -1.42
CA PHE A 1 -26.38 -0.48 -1.18
C PHE A 1 -25.07 -0.60 -0.43
N PHE A 2 -23.95 -0.63 -1.18
CA PHE A 2 -22.64 -0.53 -0.58
C PHE A 2 -22.45 0.92 -0.12
N LYS A 3 -22.47 1.17 1.16
CA LYS A 3 -21.88 2.38 1.71
C LYS A 3 -20.37 2.20 1.62
N GLN A 4 -19.79 2.71 0.56
CA GLN A 4 -18.37 3.01 0.47
C GLN A 4 -18.05 4.16 1.44
N LYS A 5 -17.95 3.85 2.72
CA LYS A 5 -17.12 4.62 3.64
C LYS A 5 -15.77 3.90 3.63
N THR A 6 -15.09 4.20 2.96
CA THR A 6 -13.93 4.77 2.35
C THR A 6 -12.64 4.29 3.01
N ALA A 7 -12.04 3.31 2.37
CA ALA A 7 -10.59 3.12 2.32
C ALA A 7 -9.79 4.42 2.06
N TYR A 8 -10.41 5.57 2.03
CA TYR A 8 -9.80 6.88 1.87
C TYR A 8 -9.13 7.40 3.14
N GLU A 9 -9.56 7.00 4.32
CA GLU A 9 -9.06 7.58 5.57
C GLU A 9 -7.80 6.89 6.06
N ILE A 10 -7.70 5.57 5.97
CA ILE A 10 -6.42 4.86 6.21
C ILE A 10 -5.42 5.19 5.12
N SER A 11 -5.89 5.48 3.93
CA SER A 11 -5.06 5.87 2.81
C SER A 11 -4.56 7.31 2.87
N ALA A 12 -5.08 8.11 3.78
CA ALA A 12 -4.53 9.43 4.08
C ALA A 12 -3.23 9.33 4.87
N CYS A 13 -2.96 8.15 5.40
CA CYS A 13 -1.71 7.93 6.07
C CYS A 13 -0.56 7.95 5.09
N LEU A 14 0.35 8.85 5.35
CA LEU A 14 1.74 8.60 5.22
C LEU A 14 2.36 9.00 3.90
N VAL A 15 3.25 9.93 4.08
CA VAL A 15 4.20 10.40 3.10
C VAL A 15 3.50 10.51 1.76
N GLY A 16 2.84 11.61 1.62
CA GLY A 16 2.48 12.00 0.29
C GLY A 16 3.64 11.61 -0.59
N SER A 17 3.39 10.76 -1.57
CA SER A 17 4.35 10.65 -2.65
C SER A 17 4.88 12.06 -2.84
N ALA A 18 6.18 12.23 -2.88
CA ALA A 18 6.84 13.53 -3.04
C ALA A 18 6.47 14.19 -4.39
N LEU A 19 5.26 13.96 -4.85
CA LEU A 19 4.63 14.68 -5.92
C LEU A 19 4.53 16.11 -5.46
N ASN A 20 5.23 16.95 -6.18
CA ASN A 20 5.24 18.38 -5.98
C ASN A 20 3.82 18.93 -6.14
N LEU A 21 3.04 18.89 -5.06
CA LEU A 21 1.66 19.38 -4.99
C LEU A 21 1.62 20.91 -4.81
N GLY A 22 2.73 21.58 -5.13
CA GLY A 22 2.88 23.01 -4.90
C GLY A 22 2.94 23.32 -3.39
N LYS A 23 2.18 24.32 -2.94
CA LYS A 23 2.15 24.74 -1.53
C LYS A 23 1.07 23.99 -0.70
N ALA A 24 0.42 22.97 -1.22
CA ALA A 24 -0.62 22.25 -0.50
C ALA A 24 0.02 21.31 0.53
N ASP A 25 -0.28 21.53 1.79
CA ASP A 25 0.11 20.68 2.91
C ASP A 25 -1.03 19.70 3.24
N LYS A 26 -0.72 18.42 3.33
CA LYS A 26 -1.66 17.35 3.72
C LYS A 26 -1.51 16.95 5.19
N ALA A 27 -0.56 17.53 5.91
CA ALA A 27 -0.22 17.15 7.28
C ALA A 27 -1.40 17.29 8.26
N SER A 28 -2.38 18.13 7.94
CA SER A 28 -3.53 18.40 8.82
C SER A 28 -4.54 17.25 8.93
N TYR A 29 -4.49 16.26 8.02
CA TYR A 29 -5.42 15.12 8.02
C TYR A 29 -4.74 13.76 7.85
N GLN A 30 -3.42 13.74 7.75
CA GLN A 30 -2.64 12.50 7.69
C GLN A 30 -2.25 12.07 9.10
N MET A 31 -2.27 10.76 9.34
CA MET A 31 -1.74 10.18 10.57
C MET A 31 -0.24 10.47 10.71
N ASP A 32 0.24 10.48 11.94
CA ASP A 32 1.68 10.60 12.21
C ASP A 32 2.42 9.36 11.67
N PRO A 33 3.30 9.52 10.66
CA PRO A 33 4.02 8.40 10.08
C PRO A 33 4.94 7.67 11.07
N ALA A 34 5.29 8.30 12.18
CA ALA A 34 6.10 7.69 13.23
C ALA A 34 5.26 6.89 14.24
N ASN A 35 3.92 7.04 14.21
CA ASN A 35 3.01 6.41 15.17
C ASN A 35 2.21 5.25 14.55
N GLY A 36 2.83 4.08 14.47
CA GLY A 36 2.15 2.90 13.92
C GLY A 36 0.96 2.39 14.76
N GLN A 37 0.77 2.90 15.98
CA GLN A 37 -0.36 2.52 16.83
C GLN A 37 -1.65 3.23 16.40
N GLU A 38 -1.53 4.45 15.91
CA GLU A 38 -2.64 5.23 15.37
C GLU A 38 -3.35 4.49 14.23
N ALA A 39 -2.59 3.87 13.33
CA ALA A 39 -3.14 3.08 12.23
C ALA A 39 -4.06 1.93 12.71
N LEU A 40 -3.73 1.28 13.82
CA LEU A 40 -4.59 0.22 14.39
C LEU A 40 -5.86 0.78 15.01
N HIS A 41 -5.80 1.95 15.64
CA HIS A 41 -6.97 2.61 16.18
C HIS A 41 -7.95 3.02 15.07
N GLU A 42 -7.44 3.61 13.99
CA GLU A 42 -8.25 4.00 12.83
C GLU A 42 -8.91 2.78 12.16
N VAL A 43 -8.14 1.70 11.95
CA VAL A 43 -8.71 0.46 11.41
C VAL A 43 -9.82 -0.11 12.32
N ALA A 44 -9.61 -0.10 13.63
CA ALA A 44 -10.61 -0.57 14.57
C ALA A 44 -11.89 0.27 14.50
N ALA A 45 -11.78 1.60 14.37
CA ALA A 45 -12.90 2.50 14.21
C ALA A 45 -13.65 2.26 12.90
N ASP A 46 -12.93 2.12 11.78
CA ASP A 46 -13.52 1.84 10.46
C ASP A 46 -14.30 0.51 10.45
N LEU A 47 -13.74 -0.53 11.05
CA LEU A 47 -14.42 -1.81 11.17
C LEU A 47 -15.66 -1.72 12.06
N ALA A 48 -15.62 -0.96 13.16
CA ALA A 48 -16.78 -0.71 14.01
C ALA A 48 -17.87 0.09 13.28
N GLU A 49 -17.53 0.94 12.32
CA GLU A 49 -18.43 1.67 11.44
C GLU A 49 -18.96 0.83 10.28
N GLY A 50 -18.47 -0.41 10.10
CA GLY A 50 -18.96 -1.37 9.12
C GLY A 50 -18.12 -1.50 7.85
N ALA A 51 -16.82 -1.23 7.91
CA ALA A 51 -15.92 -1.54 6.80
C ALA A 51 -15.77 -3.06 6.66
N ASP A 52 -15.93 -3.59 5.43
CA ASP A 52 -15.75 -5.01 5.11
C ASP A 52 -14.29 -5.38 4.84
N MET A 53 -13.49 -4.41 4.45
CA MET A 53 -12.08 -4.57 4.08
C MET A 53 -11.31 -3.28 4.26
N VAL A 54 -10.00 -3.38 4.38
CA VAL A 54 -9.10 -2.23 4.58
C VAL A 54 -7.95 -2.22 3.61
N MET A 55 -7.33 -1.06 3.39
CA MET A 55 -6.21 -0.91 2.47
C MET A 55 -5.10 -0.05 3.07
N VAL A 56 -3.88 -0.55 3.02
CA VAL A 56 -2.66 0.18 3.41
C VAL A 56 -2.00 0.81 2.17
N LYS A 57 -1.68 2.08 2.25
CA LYS A 57 -0.93 2.81 1.20
C LYS A 57 -0.16 4.00 1.77
N PRO A 58 1.05 4.29 1.28
CA PRO A 58 1.84 3.47 0.34
C PRO A 58 2.14 2.08 0.89
N GLY A 59 2.55 1.16 0.02
CA GLY A 59 2.75 -0.23 0.40
C GLY A 59 4.11 -0.51 1.05
N MET A 60 5.19 -0.38 0.27
CA MET A 60 6.54 -0.78 0.71
C MET A 60 7.03 -0.10 2.00
N PRO A 61 6.80 1.21 2.21
CA PRO A 61 7.22 1.87 3.44
C PRO A 61 6.48 1.40 4.69
N TYR A 62 5.33 0.70 4.52
CA TYR A 62 4.42 0.32 5.61
C TYR A 62 4.08 -1.16 5.64
N LEU A 63 5.05 -2.01 5.31
CA LEU A 63 4.91 -3.46 5.43
C LEU A 63 4.64 -3.91 6.88
N ASP A 64 5.20 -3.20 7.84
CA ASP A 64 4.97 -3.41 9.26
C ASP A 64 3.51 -3.12 9.65
N ILE A 65 2.94 -2.04 9.14
CA ILE A 65 1.53 -1.70 9.36
C ILE A 65 0.62 -2.71 8.67
N LEU A 66 0.92 -3.08 7.43
CA LEU A 66 0.18 -4.09 6.68
C LEU A 66 0.12 -5.41 7.46
N TRP A 67 1.26 -5.87 7.97
CA TRP A 67 1.34 -7.09 8.77
C TRP A 67 0.55 -6.96 10.08
N ARG A 68 0.72 -5.87 10.82
CA ARG A 68 0.02 -5.63 12.09
C ARG A 68 -1.49 -5.59 11.94
N VAL A 69 -1.98 -4.86 10.93
CA VAL A 69 -3.41 -4.77 10.61
C VAL A 69 -3.97 -6.15 10.27
N LYS A 70 -3.28 -6.89 9.40
CA LYS A 70 -3.70 -8.25 9.04
C LYS A 70 -3.68 -9.20 10.21
N ASP A 71 -2.66 -9.13 11.06
CA ASP A 71 -2.53 -10.01 12.22
C ASP A 71 -3.55 -9.69 13.30
N GLU A 72 -3.81 -8.44 13.60
CA GLU A 72 -4.75 -8.00 14.63
C GLU A 72 -6.21 -8.28 14.24
N PHE A 73 -6.62 -7.82 13.06
CA PHE A 73 -8.03 -7.78 12.69
C PHE A 73 -8.50 -8.98 11.87
N LYS A 74 -7.60 -9.71 11.19
CA LYS A 74 -7.91 -10.88 10.33
C LYS A 74 -8.92 -10.62 9.22
N VAL A 75 -9.19 -9.36 8.91
CA VAL A 75 -10.09 -8.94 7.81
C VAL A 75 -9.37 -8.97 6.45
N PRO A 76 -10.10 -8.90 5.34
CA PRO A 76 -9.49 -8.70 4.03
C PRO A 76 -8.67 -7.40 4.02
N THR A 77 -7.35 -7.55 3.85
CA THR A 77 -6.40 -6.43 3.91
C THR A 77 -5.68 -6.29 2.58
N PHE A 78 -5.89 -5.15 1.94
CA PHE A 78 -5.26 -4.82 0.66
C PHE A 78 -4.08 -3.89 0.85
N VAL A 79 -3.24 -3.81 -0.17
CA VAL A 79 -2.13 -2.86 -0.24
C VAL A 79 -2.11 -2.17 -1.58
N TYR A 80 -1.78 -0.88 -1.59
CA TYR A 80 -1.57 -0.14 -2.82
C TYR A 80 -0.11 0.28 -2.95
N GLN A 81 0.57 -0.31 -3.95
CA GLN A 81 1.86 0.16 -4.42
C GLN A 81 1.65 1.42 -5.26
N VAL A 82 1.85 2.58 -4.64
CA VAL A 82 1.50 3.87 -5.24
C VAL A 82 2.45 4.29 -6.36
N SER A 83 2.06 5.34 -7.09
CA SER A 83 2.80 5.84 -8.24
C SER A 83 4.27 6.21 -7.94
N GLY A 84 4.55 6.71 -6.74
CA GLY A 84 5.91 7.01 -6.31
C GLY A 84 6.78 5.75 -6.18
N GLU A 85 6.24 4.68 -5.63
CA GLU A 85 6.91 3.38 -5.53
C GLU A 85 7.15 2.78 -6.92
N TYR A 86 6.14 2.84 -7.78
CA TYR A 86 6.26 2.44 -9.18
C TYR A 86 7.36 3.21 -9.90
N ALA A 87 7.38 4.54 -9.75
CA ALA A 87 8.38 5.41 -10.38
C ALA A 87 9.81 5.09 -9.91
N MET A 88 10.01 4.83 -8.61
CA MET A 88 11.31 4.42 -8.06
C MET A 88 11.81 3.11 -8.70
N HIS A 89 10.96 2.09 -8.77
CA HIS A 89 11.31 0.81 -9.40
C HIS A 89 11.61 0.99 -10.90
N MET A 90 10.75 1.72 -11.61
CA MET A 90 10.95 1.98 -13.04
C MET A 90 12.24 2.75 -13.30
N ALA A 91 12.55 3.76 -12.49
CA ALA A 91 13.81 4.50 -12.62
C ALA A 91 15.03 3.58 -12.41
N ALA A 92 14.99 2.72 -11.41
CA ALA A 92 16.08 1.76 -11.16
C ALA A 92 16.25 0.75 -12.30
N ILE A 93 15.14 0.25 -12.86
CA ILE A 93 15.16 -0.68 -14.01
C ILE A 93 15.70 0.03 -15.25
N GLN A 94 15.19 1.21 -15.58
CA GLN A 94 15.59 1.97 -16.77
C GLN A 94 17.06 2.40 -16.76
N ASN A 95 17.61 2.68 -15.56
CA ASN A 95 19.03 3.00 -15.40
C ASN A 95 19.93 1.75 -15.27
N GLY A 96 19.37 0.55 -15.34
CA GLY A 96 20.14 -0.69 -15.21
C GLY A 96 20.68 -0.94 -13.80
N TRP A 97 20.16 -0.26 -12.78
CA TRP A 97 20.57 -0.46 -11.38
C TRP A 97 19.96 -1.71 -10.79
N LEU A 98 18.74 -2.05 -11.23
CA LEU A 98 18.03 -3.27 -10.87
C LEU A 98 17.47 -3.95 -12.12
N GLY A 99 17.34 -5.27 -12.07
CA GLY A 99 16.59 -6.03 -13.08
C GLY A 99 15.09 -6.03 -12.81
N GLU A 100 14.28 -6.43 -13.79
CA GLU A 100 12.82 -6.53 -13.65
C GLU A 100 12.34 -7.47 -12.53
N GLY A 101 13.22 -8.35 -12.04
CA GLY A 101 12.93 -9.22 -10.89
C GLY A 101 12.45 -8.46 -9.64
N VAL A 102 12.87 -7.19 -9.47
CA VAL A 102 12.43 -6.34 -8.37
C VAL A 102 10.91 -6.15 -8.33
N ILE A 103 10.23 -6.24 -9.48
CA ILE A 103 8.77 -6.16 -9.56
C ILE A 103 8.14 -7.28 -8.74
N LEU A 104 8.50 -8.54 -9.04
CA LEU A 104 7.96 -9.69 -8.32
C LEU A 104 8.46 -9.76 -6.88
N GLU A 105 9.67 -9.31 -6.61
CA GLU A 105 10.23 -9.24 -5.26
C GLU A 105 9.39 -8.33 -4.37
N SER A 106 9.08 -7.11 -4.83
CA SER A 106 8.24 -6.17 -4.08
C SER A 106 6.82 -6.71 -3.84
N LEU A 107 6.21 -7.31 -4.87
CA LEU A 107 4.87 -7.92 -4.74
C LEU A 107 4.88 -9.13 -3.80
N THR A 108 5.95 -9.91 -3.79
CA THR A 108 6.15 -11.01 -2.85
C THR A 108 6.28 -10.49 -1.41
N ALA A 109 6.93 -9.34 -1.20
CA ALA A 109 7.03 -8.72 0.11
C ALA A 109 5.64 -8.34 0.66
N PHE A 110 4.75 -7.78 -0.16
CA PHE A 110 3.37 -7.50 0.23
C PHE A 110 2.59 -8.77 0.60
N LYS A 111 2.70 -9.80 -0.24
CA LYS A 111 2.06 -11.09 0.04
C LYS A 111 2.56 -11.69 1.36
N ARG A 112 3.86 -11.68 1.60
CA ARG A 112 4.47 -12.18 2.83
C ARG A 112 4.02 -11.37 4.06
N ALA A 113 3.82 -10.06 3.91
CA ALA A 113 3.28 -9.19 4.96
C ALA A 113 1.78 -9.39 5.21
N GLY A 114 1.10 -10.26 4.44
CA GLY A 114 -0.28 -10.65 4.69
C GLY A 114 -1.33 -9.99 3.80
N ALA A 115 -0.93 -9.30 2.72
CA ALA A 115 -1.90 -8.75 1.78
C ALA A 115 -2.73 -9.83 1.09
N ASP A 116 -4.05 -9.68 1.12
CA ASP A 116 -5.00 -10.51 0.38
C ASP A 116 -5.11 -10.08 -1.08
N GLY A 117 -4.84 -8.81 -1.37
CA GLY A 117 -4.79 -8.27 -2.71
C GLY A 117 -3.86 -7.06 -2.82
N ILE A 118 -3.35 -6.83 -4.02
CA ILE A 118 -2.35 -5.79 -4.29
C ILE A 118 -2.81 -4.95 -5.47
N LEU A 119 -2.98 -3.64 -5.25
CA LEU A 119 -3.13 -2.67 -6.33
C LEU A 119 -1.75 -2.19 -6.74
N THR A 120 -1.44 -2.29 -8.03
CA THR A 120 -0.13 -1.88 -8.54
C THR A 120 -0.20 -1.51 -10.02
N TYR A 121 0.61 -0.56 -10.42
CA TYR A 121 0.82 -0.24 -11.84
C TYR A 121 1.57 -1.36 -12.59
N PHE A 122 2.21 -2.28 -11.87
CA PHE A 122 2.89 -3.43 -12.46
C PHE A 122 1.96 -4.62 -12.73
N ALA A 123 0.66 -4.56 -12.48
CA ALA A 123 -0.22 -5.73 -12.51
C ALA A 123 -0.11 -6.55 -13.81
N VAL A 124 -0.12 -5.89 -14.96
CA VAL A 124 0.00 -6.56 -16.27
C VAL A 124 1.39 -7.17 -16.45
N ARG A 125 2.46 -6.40 -16.16
CA ARG A 125 3.83 -6.92 -16.30
C ARG A 125 4.12 -8.05 -15.32
N ALA A 126 3.65 -7.96 -14.10
CA ALA A 126 3.77 -9.03 -13.10
C ALA A 126 3.09 -10.33 -13.59
N ALA A 127 1.90 -10.22 -14.18
CA ALA A 127 1.21 -11.38 -14.74
C ALA A 127 2.00 -12.03 -15.90
N GLN A 128 2.67 -11.23 -16.73
CA GLN A 128 3.56 -11.74 -17.77
C GLN A 128 4.76 -12.47 -17.18
N LEU A 129 5.48 -11.83 -16.26
CA LEU A 129 6.66 -12.41 -15.60
C LEU A 129 6.33 -13.73 -14.89
N LEU A 130 5.17 -13.84 -14.25
CA LEU A 130 4.73 -15.08 -13.62
C LEU A 130 4.41 -16.21 -14.62
N ARG A 131 4.01 -15.87 -15.84
CA ARG A 131 3.84 -16.86 -16.92
C ARG A 131 5.16 -17.32 -17.51
N GLU A 132 6.13 -16.44 -17.59
CA GLU A 132 7.48 -16.72 -18.12
C GLU A 132 8.28 -17.66 -17.19
N GLN A 133 7.89 -17.77 -15.91
CA GLN A 133 8.52 -18.66 -14.92
C GLN A 133 7.97 -20.11 -14.95
N LYS A 134 6.93 -20.37 -15.71
CA LYS A 134 6.32 -21.71 -15.87
C LYS A 134 6.89 -22.43 -17.07
#